data_8fde0f4bca881688fdf5309b6f16de62
#
_entry.id   8fde0f4bca881688fdf5309b6f16de62
#
_cell.length_a   1.000
_cell.length_b   1.000
_cell.length_c   1.000
_cell.angle_alpha   90.00
_cell.angle_beta   90.00
_cell.angle_gamma   90.00
#
_symmetry.space_group_name_H-M   'P 1'
#
loop_
_entity.id
_entity.type
_entity.pdbx_description
1 polymer ?
#
loop_
_entity_poly.entity_id
_entity_poly.type
_entity_poly.pdbx_seq_one_letter_code
_entity_poly.pdbx_strand_id
1 'polypeptide(L)'
;MVLSIASLITIMVICDLSILALSFYLNKYERIQQIGVNGALIGILLLHLRLLIPFEFPFQYTIAEKLVLPSVFTILYFPIFKFHTYYLYIHHIFLLVWLLGAMIIGIRTIFIYVKFKKALQTNLESDNTFIKDIITSLEKPYGKISNFSVIKSDLITAPLLFGIFKPYIVLPNIELSERDLYYILKHEITHYYYHDLWIKCFVEVIAIIYWWNPLIYILKQQIDKILEIRVDLAITKQLDESKKIHYLECLLFIAKENTTSKVNYF
;
A
#
# COMPACT_ATOMS: atom_id res chain seq x y z
N MET A 1 19.38 24.68 1.59
CA MET A 1 18.84 23.31 1.51
C MET A 1 19.89 22.49 0.76
N VAL A 2 20.62 21.63 1.42
CA VAL A 2 21.73 20.89 0.83
C VAL A 2 21.36 19.42 0.82
N LEU A 3 21.43 18.79 -0.34
CA LEU A 3 21.32 17.36 -0.49
C LEU A 3 22.75 16.79 -0.51
N SER A 4 23.15 16.11 0.55
CA SER A 4 24.45 15.42 0.57
C SER A 4 24.23 13.90 0.64
N ILE A 5 25.20 13.12 0.16
CA ILE A 5 25.13 11.65 0.29
C ILE A 5 25.12 11.25 1.76
N ALA A 6 25.79 12.03 2.63
CA ALA A 6 25.75 11.81 4.08
C ALA A 6 24.34 11.97 4.65
N SER A 7 23.63 13.01 4.25
CA SER A 7 22.24 13.23 4.71
C SER A 7 21.32 12.14 4.23
N LEU A 8 21.47 11.68 3.00
CA LEU A 8 20.71 10.54 2.46
C LEU A 8 20.90 9.28 3.31
N ILE A 9 22.14 8.90 3.57
CA ILE A 9 22.46 7.70 4.37
C ILE A 9 21.91 7.84 5.79
N THR A 10 22.14 9.00 6.43
CA THR A 10 21.70 9.23 7.82
C THR A 10 20.19 9.19 7.94
N ILE A 11 19.46 9.86 7.04
CA ILE A 11 17.99 9.86 7.03
C ILE A 11 17.47 8.45 6.81
N MET A 12 18.05 7.71 5.89
CA MET A 12 17.65 6.34 5.61
C MET A 12 17.82 5.45 6.84
N VAL A 13 18.96 5.49 7.51
CA VAL A 13 19.20 4.70 8.73
C VAL A 13 18.22 5.09 9.86
N ILE A 14 17.97 6.38 10.07
CA ILE A 14 17.03 6.84 11.09
C ILE A 14 15.60 6.40 10.74
N CYS A 15 15.20 6.54 9.48
CA CYS A 15 13.88 6.08 9.04
C CYS A 15 13.75 4.56 9.18
N ASP A 16 14.75 3.79 8.81
CA ASP A 16 14.75 2.33 8.92
C ASP A 16 14.62 1.86 10.39
N LEU A 17 15.37 2.48 11.30
CA LEU A 17 15.24 2.23 12.75
C LEU A 17 13.84 2.60 13.25
N SER A 18 13.30 3.73 12.79
CA SER A 18 11.95 4.20 13.15
C SER A 18 10.88 3.25 12.61
N ILE A 19 11.06 2.72 11.40
CA ILE A 19 10.19 1.71 10.78
C ILE A 19 10.16 0.44 11.61
N LEU A 20 11.33 -0.06 12.02
CA LEU A 20 11.43 -1.25 12.86
C LEU A 20 10.74 -1.04 14.21
N ALA A 21 11.02 0.07 14.88
CA ALA A 21 10.41 0.40 16.16
C ALA A 21 8.87 0.52 16.05
N LEU A 22 8.39 1.24 15.02
CA LEU A 22 6.97 1.42 14.78
C LEU A 22 6.27 0.12 14.39
N SER A 23 6.88 -0.68 13.52
CA SER A 23 6.35 -1.99 13.13
C SER A 23 6.23 -2.94 14.33
N PHE A 24 7.25 -2.99 15.18
CA PHE A 24 7.20 -3.76 16.43
C PHE A 24 6.10 -3.27 17.36
N TYR A 25 5.95 -1.95 17.49
CA TYR A 25 4.92 -1.34 18.33
C TYR A 25 3.51 -1.65 17.79
N LEU A 26 3.26 -1.46 16.49
CA LEU A 26 1.95 -1.66 15.84
C LEU A 26 1.59 -3.12 15.56
N ASN A 27 2.44 -4.07 15.92
CA ASN A 27 2.16 -5.48 15.68
C ASN A 27 0.93 -5.97 16.47
N LYS A 28 0.64 -5.37 17.62
CA LYS A 28 -0.52 -5.68 18.45
C LYS A 28 -1.72 -4.77 18.12
N TYR A 29 -2.88 -5.37 17.90
CA TYR A 29 -4.14 -4.66 17.63
C TYR A 29 -4.50 -3.64 18.70
N GLU A 30 -4.32 -3.98 19.98
CA GLU A 30 -4.59 -3.11 21.13
C GLU A 30 -3.81 -1.79 21.07
N ARG A 31 -2.56 -1.83 20.60
CA ARG A 31 -1.72 -0.63 20.44
C ARG A 31 -2.17 0.27 19.30
N ILE A 32 -2.67 -0.32 18.23
CA ILE A 32 -3.28 0.44 17.12
C ILE A 32 -4.51 1.17 17.63
N GLN A 33 -5.32 0.54 18.48
CA GLN A 33 -6.49 1.19 19.08
C GLN A 33 -6.11 2.31 20.05
N GLN A 34 -5.05 2.15 20.85
CA GLN A 34 -4.59 3.17 21.82
C GLN A 34 -4.15 4.48 21.14
N ILE A 35 -3.38 4.39 20.04
CA ILE A 35 -2.96 5.57 19.27
C ILE A 35 -4.11 6.09 18.40
N GLY A 36 -5.09 5.23 18.12
CA GLY A 36 -6.11 5.44 17.10
C GLY A 36 -5.59 5.06 15.70
N VAL A 37 -6.45 4.40 14.93
CA VAL A 37 -6.09 3.86 13.61
C VAL A 37 -5.58 4.94 12.65
N ASN A 38 -6.22 6.12 12.66
CA ASN A 38 -5.79 7.26 11.85
C ASN A 38 -4.44 7.82 12.29
N GLY A 39 -4.16 7.86 13.60
CA GLY A 39 -2.87 8.29 14.13
C GLY A 39 -1.73 7.35 13.69
N ALA A 40 -1.95 6.04 13.77
CA ALA A 40 -1.01 5.04 13.29
C ALA A 40 -0.74 5.18 11.77
N LEU A 41 -1.79 5.38 10.98
CA LEU A 41 -1.69 5.58 9.54
C LEU A 41 -0.89 6.85 9.20
N ILE A 42 -1.21 7.97 9.84
CA ILE A 42 -0.49 9.24 9.65
C ILE A 42 0.99 9.07 10.03
N GLY A 43 1.30 8.43 11.15
CA GLY A 43 2.68 8.19 11.57
C GLY A 43 3.48 7.41 10.53
N ILE A 44 2.90 6.35 9.96
CA ILE A 44 3.55 5.58 8.91
C ILE A 44 3.71 6.41 7.63
N LEU A 45 2.69 7.16 7.22
CA LEU A 45 2.75 7.99 6.01
C LEU A 45 3.78 9.12 6.15
N LEU A 46 3.95 9.69 7.34
CA LEU A 46 4.99 10.68 7.60
C LEU A 46 6.40 10.09 7.47
N LEU A 47 6.62 8.85 7.93
CA LEU A 47 7.89 8.15 7.71
C LEU A 47 8.17 7.93 6.22
N HIS A 48 7.17 7.52 5.45
CA HIS A 48 7.29 7.39 3.99
C HIS A 48 7.60 8.73 3.31
N LEU A 49 6.91 9.79 3.72
CA LEU A 49 7.17 11.13 3.21
C LEU A 49 8.59 11.59 3.55
N ARG A 50 9.08 11.29 4.75
CA ARG A 50 10.45 11.61 5.16
C ARG A 50 11.50 10.90 4.34
N LEU A 51 11.25 9.65 3.92
CA LEU A 51 12.12 8.94 2.99
C LEU A 51 12.19 9.60 1.61
N LEU A 52 11.06 10.12 1.10
CA LEU A 52 11.01 10.82 -0.19
C LEU A 52 11.68 12.19 -0.16
N ILE A 53 11.72 12.85 1.00
CA ILE A 53 12.23 14.22 1.15
C ILE A 53 13.50 14.18 2.02
N PRO A 54 14.65 13.76 1.47
CA PRO A 54 15.90 13.62 2.23
C PRO A 54 16.66 14.95 2.40
N PHE A 55 15.96 16.07 2.48
CA PHE A 55 16.58 17.37 2.64
C PHE A 55 16.98 17.65 4.10
N GLU A 56 18.12 18.32 4.27
CA GLU A 56 18.55 18.85 5.56
C GLU A 56 17.78 20.14 5.88
N PHE A 57 17.21 20.21 7.06
CA PHE A 57 16.57 21.41 7.55
C PHE A 57 17.59 22.31 8.28
N PRO A 58 17.47 23.65 8.22
CA PRO A 58 18.44 24.58 8.83
C PRO A 58 18.60 24.43 10.35
N PHE A 59 17.62 23.80 11.01
CA PHE A 59 17.60 23.60 12.47
C PHE A 59 18.09 22.20 12.90
N GLN A 60 18.65 21.40 11.98
CA GLN A 60 19.18 20.08 12.32
C GLN A 60 20.55 20.21 13.00
N TYR A 61 20.77 19.41 14.04
CA TYR A 61 22.08 19.25 14.64
C TYR A 61 22.92 18.30 13.78
N THR A 62 24.12 18.74 13.43
CA THR A 62 25.08 17.91 12.68
C THR A 62 25.76 16.96 13.65
N ILE A 63 25.55 15.67 13.52
CA ILE A 63 26.30 14.65 14.25
C ILE A 63 27.54 14.35 13.42
N ALA A 64 28.69 14.78 13.88
CA ALA A 64 29.98 14.48 13.23
C ALA A 64 30.38 13.03 13.51
N GLU A 65 29.94 12.12 12.66
CA GLU A 65 30.42 10.73 12.68
C GLU A 65 31.80 10.66 11.99
N LYS A 66 32.80 10.09 12.67
CA LYS A 66 34.23 10.13 12.24
C LYS A 66 34.78 8.78 11.83
N LEU A 67 34.07 7.68 12.01
CA LEU A 67 34.58 6.34 11.80
C LEU A 67 34.03 5.67 10.52
N VAL A 68 32.73 5.63 10.38
CA VAL A 68 32.06 4.89 9.31
C VAL A 68 31.87 5.73 8.04
N LEU A 69 31.30 6.92 8.18
CA LEU A 69 30.99 7.79 7.04
C LEU A 69 32.23 8.18 6.22
N PRO A 70 33.39 8.57 6.80
CA PRO A 70 34.59 8.88 6.00
C PRO A 70 35.08 7.70 5.18
N SER A 71 35.02 6.49 5.74
CA SER A 71 35.41 5.26 5.03
C SER A 71 34.47 4.95 3.87
N VAL A 72 33.16 5.10 4.08
CA VAL A 72 32.14 4.94 3.03
C VAL A 72 32.34 5.97 1.93
N PHE A 73 32.63 7.24 2.26
CA PHE A 73 32.89 8.28 1.25
C PHE A 73 34.16 7.98 0.45
N THR A 74 35.22 7.53 1.09
CA THR A 74 36.45 7.15 0.39
C THR A 74 36.19 6.08 -0.66
N ILE A 75 35.33 5.09 -0.35
CA ILE A 75 34.96 4.04 -1.29
C ILE A 75 34.08 4.62 -2.40
N LEU A 76 33.02 5.38 -2.06
CA LEU A 76 32.06 5.90 -3.03
C LEU A 76 32.68 6.86 -4.04
N TYR A 77 33.65 7.67 -3.62
CA TYR A 77 34.39 8.61 -4.45
C TYR A 77 35.70 8.03 -5.00
N PHE A 78 35.90 6.72 -4.89
CA PHE A 78 37.06 6.07 -5.52
C PHE A 78 36.88 6.09 -7.05
N PRO A 79 37.84 6.68 -7.78
CA PRO A 79 37.79 6.74 -9.24
C PRO A 79 38.13 5.36 -9.83
N ILE A 80 37.22 4.75 -10.56
CA ILE A 80 37.41 3.44 -11.21
C ILE A 80 38.11 3.63 -12.54
N PHE A 81 37.70 4.66 -13.30
CA PHE A 81 38.19 4.89 -14.63
C PHE A 81 38.23 6.39 -14.95
N LYS A 82 39.28 6.83 -15.67
CA LYS A 82 39.43 8.20 -16.15
C LYS A 82 39.31 8.21 -17.66
N PHE A 83 38.33 8.93 -18.17
CA PHE A 83 38.16 9.16 -19.60
C PHE A 83 38.25 10.64 -19.89
N HIS A 84 39.37 11.06 -20.53
CA HIS A 84 39.66 12.49 -20.79
C HIS A 84 39.66 13.33 -19.50
N THR A 85 38.61 14.14 -19.36
CA THR A 85 38.40 15.07 -18.23
C THR A 85 37.43 14.48 -17.19
N TYR A 86 36.70 13.41 -17.52
CA TYR A 86 35.67 12.83 -16.69
C TYR A 86 36.21 11.63 -15.89
N TYR A 87 35.84 11.59 -14.60
CA TYR A 87 36.11 10.46 -13.74
C TYR A 87 34.84 9.66 -13.52
N LEU A 88 34.91 8.34 -13.70
CA LEU A 88 33.85 7.41 -13.30
C LEU A 88 34.12 6.95 -11.87
N TYR A 89 33.20 7.27 -10.97
CA TYR A 89 33.30 6.90 -9.57
C TYR A 89 32.39 5.71 -9.25
N ILE A 90 32.65 5.00 -8.15
CA ILE A 90 31.85 3.87 -7.68
C ILE A 90 30.37 4.27 -7.49
N HIS A 91 30.08 5.44 -6.94
CA HIS A 91 28.72 5.89 -6.71
C HIS A 91 27.89 6.03 -8.02
N HIS A 92 28.49 6.29 -9.17
CA HIS A 92 27.78 6.30 -10.45
C HIS A 92 27.27 4.90 -10.83
N ILE A 93 28.05 3.85 -10.51
CA ILE A 93 27.62 2.46 -10.74
C ILE A 93 26.45 2.11 -9.82
N PHE A 94 26.53 2.47 -8.53
CA PHE A 94 25.42 2.26 -7.61
C PHE A 94 24.16 2.99 -8.05
N LEU A 95 24.27 4.24 -8.51
CA LEU A 95 23.15 5.00 -9.04
C LEU A 95 22.54 4.32 -10.28
N LEU A 96 23.38 3.83 -11.19
CA LEU A 96 22.92 3.10 -12.38
C LEU A 96 22.17 1.82 -12.00
N VAL A 97 22.73 1.01 -11.12
CA VAL A 97 22.10 -0.23 -10.63
C VAL A 97 20.75 0.08 -9.95
N TRP A 98 20.73 1.13 -9.12
CA TRP A 98 19.51 1.58 -8.46
C TRP A 98 18.43 2.01 -9.47
N LEU A 99 18.78 2.83 -10.47
CA LEU A 99 17.86 3.27 -11.52
C LEU A 99 17.33 2.10 -12.35
N LEU A 100 18.21 1.17 -12.75
CA LEU A 100 17.82 -0.01 -13.52
C LEU A 100 16.87 -0.90 -12.71
N GLY A 101 17.16 -1.13 -11.44
CA GLY A 101 16.28 -1.90 -10.55
C GLY A 101 14.90 -1.25 -10.38
N ALA A 102 14.87 0.05 -10.09
CA ALA A 102 13.62 0.80 -9.97
C ALA A 102 12.81 0.78 -11.28
N MET A 103 13.47 0.93 -12.42
CA MET A 103 12.84 0.88 -13.75
C MET A 103 12.24 -0.50 -14.03
N ILE A 104 13.00 -1.58 -13.79
CA ILE A 104 12.54 -2.95 -14.01
C ILE A 104 11.31 -3.24 -13.15
N ILE A 105 11.36 -2.90 -11.85
CA ILE A 105 10.24 -3.14 -10.95
C ILE A 105 9.04 -2.26 -11.30
N GLY A 106 9.26 -0.98 -11.64
CA GLY A 106 8.19 -0.08 -12.07
C GLY A 106 7.49 -0.57 -13.34
N ILE A 107 8.25 -0.97 -14.36
CA ILE A 107 7.69 -1.53 -15.61
C ILE A 107 6.91 -2.81 -15.30
N ARG A 108 7.45 -3.71 -14.46
CA ARG A 108 6.78 -4.95 -14.06
C ARG A 108 5.45 -4.64 -13.35
N THR A 109 5.43 -3.70 -12.40
CA THR A 109 4.22 -3.30 -11.67
C THR A 109 3.15 -2.74 -12.62
N ILE A 110 3.54 -1.84 -13.53
CA ILE A 110 2.62 -1.28 -14.54
C ILE A 110 2.10 -2.40 -15.47
N PHE A 111 2.98 -3.30 -15.91
CA PHE A 111 2.59 -4.42 -16.77
C PHE A 111 1.57 -5.34 -16.11
N ILE A 112 1.79 -5.71 -14.82
CA ILE A 112 0.85 -6.52 -14.04
C ILE A 112 -0.49 -5.80 -13.91
N TYR A 113 -0.48 -4.50 -13.57
CA TYR A 113 -1.69 -3.69 -13.48
C TYR A 113 -2.49 -3.66 -14.79
N VAL A 114 -1.81 -3.39 -15.92
CA VAL A 114 -2.45 -3.33 -17.25
C VAL A 114 -2.98 -4.69 -17.67
N LYS A 115 -2.21 -5.76 -17.42
CA LYS A 115 -2.63 -7.15 -17.72
C LYS A 115 -3.88 -7.51 -16.91
N PHE A 116 -3.90 -7.23 -15.62
CA PHE A 116 -5.05 -7.50 -14.77
C PHE A 116 -6.27 -6.68 -15.20
N LYS A 117 -6.09 -5.39 -15.48
CA LYS A 117 -7.16 -4.54 -16.01
C LYS A 117 -7.77 -5.08 -17.31
N LYS A 118 -6.95 -5.52 -18.25
CA LYS A 118 -7.42 -6.12 -19.50
C LYS A 118 -8.20 -7.41 -19.26
N ALA A 119 -7.70 -8.26 -18.34
CA ALA A 119 -8.38 -9.51 -17.99
C ALA A 119 -9.75 -9.25 -17.31
N LEU A 120 -9.89 -8.19 -16.54
CA LEU A 120 -11.19 -7.81 -15.98
C LEU A 120 -12.18 -7.31 -17.05
N GLN A 121 -11.70 -6.58 -18.05
CA GLN A 121 -12.55 -6.04 -19.11
C GLN A 121 -13.14 -7.11 -20.02
N THR A 122 -12.58 -8.33 -20.04
CA THR A 122 -13.16 -9.48 -20.76
C THR A 122 -14.30 -10.15 -20.00
N ASN A 123 -14.46 -9.85 -18.72
CA ASN A 123 -15.57 -10.36 -17.92
C ASN A 123 -16.79 -9.44 -18.07
N LEU A 124 -17.97 -10.05 -18.10
CA LEU A 124 -19.23 -9.31 -18.24
C LEU A 124 -19.45 -8.44 -17.00
N GLU A 125 -19.70 -7.15 -17.20
CA GLU A 125 -20.25 -6.30 -16.15
C GLU A 125 -21.57 -6.89 -15.66
N SER A 126 -21.74 -6.98 -14.35
CA SER A 126 -23.00 -7.40 -13.76
C SER A 126 -23.99 -6.25 -13.87
N ASP A 127 -24.84 -6.31 -14.87
CA ASP A 127 -25.95 -5.33 -15.08
C ASP A 127 -27.16 -5.65 -14.16
N ASN A 128 -26.87 -6.07 -12.95
CA ASN A 128 -27.88 -6.41 -11.96
C ASN A 128 -28.39 -5.13 -11.27
N THR A 129 -29.65 -4.79 -11.51
CA THR A 129 -30.34 -3.63 -10.92
C THR A 129 -30.29 -3.67 -9.39
N PHE A 130 -30.42 -4.85 -8.79
CA PHE A 130 -30.33 -5.04 -7.34
C PHE A 130 -28.96 -4.59 -6.77
N ILE A 131 -27.86 -4.94 -7.44
CA ILE A 131 -26.51 -4.50 -7.03
C ILE A 131 -26.39 -2.97 -7.12
N LYS A 132 -26.91 -2.37 -8.19
CA LYS A 132 -26.91 -0.92 -8.39
C LYS A 132 -27.70 -0.19 -7.30
N ASP A 133 -28.85 -0.74 -6.89
CA ASP A 133 -29.69 -0.19 -5.83
C ASP A 133 -28.95 -0.24 -4.47
N ILE A 134 -28.28 -1.36 -4.16
CA ILE A 134 -27.44 -1.46 -2.95
C ILE A 134 -26.34 -0.40 -2.98
N ILE A 135 -25.59 -0.29 -4.07
CA ILE A 135 -24.50 0.69 -4.19
C ILE A 135 -25.03 2.10 -3.98
N THR A 136 -26.10 2.47 -4.68
CA THR A 136 -26.73 3.79 -4.55
C THR A 136 -27.14 4.08 -3.11
N SER A 137 -27.68 3.09 -2.40
CA SER A 137 -28.03 3.24 -0.98
C SER A 137 -26.82 3.43 -0.08
N LEU A 138 -25.71 2.75 -0.36
CA LEU A 138 -24.45 2.82 0.38
C LEU A 138 -23.69 4.11 0.13
N GLU A 139 -23.87 4.75 -1.02
CA GLU A 139 -23.21 6.01 -1.37
C GLU A 139 -23.87 7.25 -0.75
N LYS A 140 -25.17 7.17 -0.39
CA LYS A 140 -25.93 8.29 0.20
C LYS A 140 -25.21 9.00 1.35
N PRO A 141 -24.61 8.29 2.34
CA PRO A 141 -23.93 8.93 3.46
C PRO A 141 -22.70 9.77 3.05
N TYR A 142 -22.10 9.47 1.89
CA TYR A 142 -20.90 10.17 1.40
C TYR A 142 -21.22 11.40 0.53
N GLY A 143 -22.49 11.60 0.18
CA GLY A 143 -22.95 12.76 -0.60
C GLY A 143 -22.41 12.85 -2.03
N LYS A 144 -21.82 11.78 -2.52
CA LYS A 144 -21.28 11.66 -3.88
C LYS A 144 -21.72 10.34 -4.47
N ILE A 145 -22.07 10.36 -5.76
CA ILE A 145 -22.38 9.15 -6.53
C ILE A 145 -21.15 8.88 -7.40
N SER A 146 -20.57 7.71 -7.20
CA SER A 146 -19.45 7.22 -8.03
C SER A 146 -19.98 6.11 -8.94
N ASN A 147 -19.63 6.16 -10.21
CA ASN A 147 -20.06 5.12 -11.15
C ASN A 147 -19.20 3.87 -10.95
N PHE A 148 -19.56 3.05 -9.96
CA PHE A 148 -18.93 1.75 -9.76
C PHE A 148 -19.38 0.77 -10.85
N SER A 149 -18.42 0.09 -11.47
CA SER A 149 -18.67 -1.10 -12.28
C SER A 149 -18.44 -2.35 -11.42
N VAL A 150 -19.42 -3.24 -11.37
CA VAL A 150 -19.28 -4.51 -10.62
C VAL A 150 -19.04 -5.65 -11.60
N ILE A 151 -17.97 -6.39 -11.39
CA ILE A 151 -17.54 -7.48 -12.25
C ILE A 151 -17.41 -8.75 -11.41
N LYS A 152 -17.97 -9.86 -11.88
CA LYS A 152 -17.68 -11.20 -11.33
C LYS A 152 -16.54 -11.82 -12.10
N SER A 153 -15.58 -12.43 -11.39
CA SER A 153 -14.39 -13.00 -12.02
C SER A 153 -13.86 -14.22 -11.26
N ASP A 154 -13.46 -15.24 -12.02
CA ASP A 154 -12.76 -16.42 -11.50
C ASP A 154 -11.27 -16.14 -11.22
N LEU A 155 -10.77 -14.97 -11.61
CA LEU A 155 -9.37 -14.58 -11.41
C LEU A 155 -9.04 -14.24 -9.94
N ILE A 156 -10.05 -14.04 -9.12
CA ILE A 156 -9.89 -13.65 -7.73
C ILE A 156 -10.67 -14.59 -6.81
N THR A 157 -10.15 -14.77 -5.61
CA THR A 157 -10.75 -15.59 -4.57
C THR A 157 -11.40 -14.77 -3.44
N ALA A 158 -11.12 -13.48 -3.40
CA ALA A 158 -11.70 -12.54 -2.45
C ALA A 158 -12.16 -11.28 -3.18
N PRO A 159 -13.21 -10.60 -2.72
CA PRO A 159 -13.62 -9.31 -3.24
C PRO A 159 -12.47 -8.31 -3.22
N LEU A 160 -12.44 -7.39 -4.17
CA LEU A 160 -11.46 -6.31 -4.18
C LEU A 160 -11.98 -5.08 -4.91
N LEU A 161 -11.52 -3.93 -4.48
CA LEU A 161 -11.67 -2.66 -5.16
C LEU A 161 -10.47 -2.42 -6.07
N PHE A 162 -10.72 -2.12 -7.36
CA PHE A 162 -9.70 -1.87 -8.36
C PHE A 162 -10.00 -0.62 -9.17
N GLY A 163 -8.96 0.15 -9.48
CA GLY A 163 -9.08 1.37 -10.31
C GLY A 163 -9.31 2.64 -9.51
N ILE A 164 -8.37 3.60 -9.64
CA ILE A 164 -8.39 4.87 -8.89
C ILE A 164 -9.43 5.86 -9.47
N PHE A 165 -9.47 6.00 -10.81
CA PHE A 165 -10.32 6.97 -11.50
C PHE A 165 -11.66 6.39 -11.94
N LYS A 166 -11.66 5.11 -12.29
CA LYS A 166 -12.87 4.35 -12.62
C LYS A 166 -12.88 3.15 -11.69
N PRO A 167 -13.68 3.19 -10.60
CA PRO A 167 -13.66 2.14 -9.61
C PRO A 167 -14.43 0.92 -10.10
N TYR A 168 -13.79 -0.22 -10.02
CA TYR A 168 -14.36 -1.54 -10.24
C TYR A 168 -14.41 -2.28 -8.91
N ILE A 169 -15.58 -2.78 -8.54
CA ILE A 169 -15.71 -3.77 -7.46
C ILE A 169 -15.69 -5.14 -8.14
N VAL A 170 -14.64 -5.90 -7.87
CA VAL A 170 -14.50 -7.23 -8.43
C VAL A 170 -14.91 -8.23 -7.37
N LEU A 171 -15.89 -9.06 -7.71
CA LEU A 171 -16.42 -10.12 -6.84
C LEU A 171 -15.93 -11.48 -7.35
N PRO A 172 -15.59 -12.41 -6.47
CA PRO A 172 -15.32 -13.79 -6.87
C PRO A 172 -16.60 -14.45 -7.41
N ASN A 173 -16.43 -15.44 -8.27
CA ASN A 173 -17.55 -16.19 -8.87
C ASN A 173 -18.06 -17.27 -7.91
N ILE A 174 -18.56 -16.85 -6.75
CA ILE A 174 -19.18 -17.70 -5.73
C ILE A 174 -20.63 -17.25 -5.48
N GLU A 175 -21.45 -18.15 -4.94
CA GLU A 175 -22.78 -17.78 -4.51
C GLU A 175 -22.72 -16.99 -3.20
N LEU A 176 -23.25 -15.78 -3.25
CA LEU A 176 -23.33 -14.87 -2.11
C LEU A 176 -24.79 -14.65 -1.74
N SER A 177 -25.12 -14.72 -0.46
CA SER A 177 -26.43 -14.26 0.00
C SER A 177 -26.57 -12.74 -0.21
N GLU A 178 -27.81 -12.25 -0.33
CA GLU A 178 -28.07 -10.80 -0.45
C GLU A 178 -27.46 -10.00 0.70
N ARG A 179 -27.48 -10.56 1.89
CA ARG A 179 -26.92 -9.98 3.09
C ARG A 179 -25.37 -9.90 3.00
N ASP A 180 -24.72 -10.98 2.58
CA ASP A 180 -23.26 -11.00 2.46
C ASP A 180 -22.80 -10.05 1.36
N LEU A 181 -23.50 -10.03 0.24
CA LEU A 181 -23.27 -9.09 -0.84
C LEU A 181 -23.36 -7.62 -0.36
N TYR A 182 -24.35 -7.28 0.46
CA TYR A 182 -24.48 -5.95 1.05
C TYR A 182 -23.24 -5.58 1.90
N TYR A 183 -22.77 -6.48 2.78
CA TYR A 183 -21.62 -6.20 3.62
C TYR A 183 -20.30 -6.12 2.83
N ILE A 184 -20.14 -6.97 1.83
CA ILE A 184 -18.98 -6.93 0.92
C ILE A 184 -18.95 -5.59 0.17
N LEU A 185 -20.06 -5.21 -0.45
CA LEU A 185 -20.14 -3.94 -1.17
C LEU A 185 -19.90 -2.76 -0.24
N LYS A 186 -20.46 -2.80 0.99
CA LYS A 186 -20.22 -1.75 2.00
C LYS A 186 -18.74 -1.64 2.34
N HIS A 187 -18.03 -2.76 2.49
CA HIS A 187 -16.60 -2.81 2.79
C HIS A 187 -15.79 -2.17 1.65
N GLU A 188 -15.97 -2.63 0.42
CA GLU A 188 -15.24 -2.13 -0.75
C GLU A 188 -15.52 -0.64 -1.04
N ILE A 189 -16.78 -0.22 -0.92
CA ILE A 189 -17.16 1.19 -1.10
C ILE A 189 -16.54 2.07 -0.01
N THR A 190 -16.42 1.59 1.22
CA THR A 190 -15.75 2.32 2.31
C THR A 190 -14.27 2.54 2.01
N HIS A 191 -13.56 1.53 1.49
CA HIS A 191 -12.17 1.68 1.00
C HIS A 191 -12.04 2.79 -0.04
N TYR A 192 -12.99 2.87 -0.99
CA TYR A 192 -12.98 3.91 -2.01
C TYR A 192 -13.10 5.31 -1.42
N TYR A 193 -14.10 5.54 -0.57
CA TYR A 193 -14.34 6.86 0.03
C TYR A 193 -13.28 7.26 1.05
N TYR A 194 -12.55 6.30 1.61
CA TYR A 194 -11.39 6.55 2.48
C TYR A 194 -10.09 6.76 1.70
N HIS A 195 -10.15 6.75 0.37
CA HIS A 195 -9.00 6.95 -0.52
C HIS A 195 -7.88 5.92 -0.34
N ASP A 196 -8.20 4.71 0.08
CA ASP A 196 -7.21 3.66 0.36
C ASP A 196 -6.40 3.26 -0.86
N LEU A 197 -7.00 3.28 -2.06
CA LEU A 197 -6.27 3.04 -3.30
C LEU A 197 -5.18 4.07 -3.58
N TRP A 198 -5.42 5.34 -3.22
CA TRP A 198 -4.40 6.39 -3.35
C TRP A 198 -3.24 6.17 -2.39
N ILE A 199 -3.54 5.74 -1.14
CA ILE A 199 -2.53 5.41 -0.14
C ILE A 199 -1.70 4.21 -0.61
N LYS A 200 -2.35 3.13 -1.09
CA LYS A 200 -1.68 1.95 -1.65
C LYS A 200 -0.80 2.31 -2.86
N CYS A 201 -1.28 3.17 -3.75
CA CYS A 201 -0.50 3.66 -4.89
C CYS A 201 0.74 4.46 -4.45
N PHE A 202 0.61 5.37 -3.49
CA PHE A 202 1.72 6.14 -2.92
C PHE A 202 2.79 5.23 -2.31
N VAL A 203 2.36 4.25 -1.52
CA VAL A 203 3.26 3.26 -0.90
C VAL A 203 3.96 2.40 -1.95
N GLU A 204 3.27 2.03 -3.03
CA GLU A 204 3.87 1.29 -4.15
C GLU A 204 4.98 2.08 -4.85
N VAL A 205 4.77 3.38 -5.08
CA VAL A 205 5.81 4.26 -5.64
C VAL A 205 7.05 4.27 -4.75
N ILE A 206 6.88 4.34 -3.44
CA ILE A 206 8.00 4.28 -2.50
C ILE A 206 8.69 2.92 -2.53
N ALA A 207 7.92 1.82 -2.61
CA ALA A 207 8.48 0.48 -2.74
C ALA A 207 9.29 0.30 -4.04
N ILE A 208 8.90 0.96 -5.13
CA ILE A 208 9.67 0.98 -6.38
C ILE A 208 10.98 1.76 -6.22
N ILE A 209 10.95 2.92 -5.55
CA ILE A 209 12.15 3.74 -5.32
C ILE A 209 13.14 3.04 -4.39
N TYR A 210 12.64 2.44 -3.32
CA TYR A 210 13.41 1.73 -2.30
C TYR A 210 13.34 0.20 -2.47
N TRP A 211 13.30 -0.27 -3.71
CA TRP A 211 13.10 -1.68 -4.07
C TRP A 211 14.06 -2.66 -3.37
N TRP A 212 15.25 -2.20 -3.05
CA TRP A 212 16.29 -2.96 -2.39
C TRP A 212 16.15 -3.01 -0.85
N ASN A 213 15.29 -2.16 -0.26
CA ASN A 213 15.11 -2.06 1.19
C ASN A 213 13.97 -2.99 1.66
N PRO A 214 14.26 -4.08 2.41
CA PRO A 214 13.22 -5.00 2.87
C PRO A 214 12.24 -4.38 3.87
N LEU A 215 12.65 -3.32 4.60
CA LEU A 215 11.80 -2.68 5.60
C LEU A 215 10.60 -1.96 4.99
N ILE A 216 10.72 -1.51 3.75
CA ILE A 216 9.60 -0.89 3.01
C ILE A 216 8.46 -1.90 2.79
N TYR A 217 8.79 -3.17 2.55
CA TYR A 217 7.78 -4.22 2.38
C TYR A 217 7.08 -4.56 3.71
N ILE A 218 7.80 -4.48 4.84
CA ILE A 218 7.20 -4.59 6.18
C ILE A 218 6.22 -3.45 6.42
N LEU A 219 6.62 -2.22 6.12
CA LEU A 219 5.76 -1.05 6.21
C LEU A 219 4.51 -1.16 5.33
N LYS A 220 4.66 -1.63 4.10
CA LYS A 220 3.54 -1.89 3.18
C LYS A 220 2.53 -2.83 3.82
N GLN A 221 2.97 -3.95 4.39
CA GLN A 221 2.10 -4.90 5.09
C GLN A 221 1.39 -4.25 6.31
N GLN A 222 2.08 -3.39 7.05
CA GLN A 222 1.45 -2.67 8.18
C GLN A 222 0.38 -1.69 7.71
N ILE A 223 0.61 -1.00 6.59
CA ILE A 223 -0.40 -0.11 6.00
C ILE A 223 -1.63 -0.91 5.57
N ASP A 224 -1.45 -1.99 4.83
CA ASP A 224 -2.56 -2.85 4.40
C ASP A 224 -3.40 -3.29 5.62
N LYS A 225 -2.75 -3.80 6.67
CA LYS A 225 -3.41 -4.17 7.92
C LYS A 225 -4.19 -3.01 8.56
N ILE A 226 -3.60 -1.81 8.60
CA ILE A 226 -4.24 -0.64 9.22
C ILE A 226 -5.43 -0.16 8.40
N LEU A 227 -5.35 -0.21 7.08
CA LEU A 227 -6.46 0.15 6.19
C LEU A 227 -7.65 -0.79 6.40
N GLU A 228 -7.42 -2.11 6.50
CA GLU A 228 -8.46 -3.09 6.82
C GLU A 228 -9.11 -2.81 8.19
N ILE A 229 -8.30 -2.65 9.24
CA ILE A 229 -8.80 -2.33 10.59
C ILE A 229 -9.62 -1.02 10.57
N ARG A 230 -9.21 -0.02 9.81
CA ARG A 230 -9.90 1.26 9.68
C ARG A 230 -11.30 1.10 9.10
N VAL A 231 -11.42 0.32 8.03
CA VAL A 231 -12.70 0.06 7.37
C VAL A 231 -13.61 -0.78 8.26
N ASP A 232 -13.08 -1.85 8.86
CA ASP A 232 -13.84 -2.72 9.76
C ASP A 232 -14.40 -1.95 10.96
N LEU A 233 -13.59 -1.09 11.59
CA LEU A 233 -14.04 -0.25 12.69
C LEU A 233 -15.08 0.77 12.26
N ALA A 234 -14.95 1.36 11.08
CA ALA A 234 -15.93 2.32 10.55
C ALA A 234 -17.28 1.67 10.30
N ILE A 235 -17.29 0.44 9.79
CA ILE A 235 -18.51 -0.31 9.53
C ILE A 235 -19.12 -0.79 10.84
N THR A 236 -18.35 -1.44 11.71
CA THR A 236 -18.85 -2.06 12.95
C THR A 236 -19.36 -1.02 13.95
N LYS A 237 -18.78 0.18 13.99
CA LYS A 237 -19.24 1.27 14.87
C LYS A 237 -20.70 1.68 14.60
N GLN A 238 -21.19 1.46 13.39
CA GLN A 238 -22.55 1.83 12.97
C GLN A 238 -23.55 0.68 13.11
N LEU A 239 -23.11 -0.51 13.49
CA LEU A 239 -23.92 -1.72 13.55
C LEU A 239 -24.30 -2.04 14.99
N ASP A 240 -25.51 -2.58 15.18
CA ASP A 240 -25.91 -3.26 16.41
C ASP A 240 -25.18 -4.62 16.54
N GLU A 241 -25.22 -5.23 17.72
CA GLU A 241 -24.44 -6.45 18.02
C GLU A 241 -24.80 -7.61 17.07
N SER A 242 -26.09 -7.78 16.74
CA SER A 242 -26.52 -8.84 15.82
C SER A 242 -25.93 -8.62 14.41
N LYS A 243 -25.97 -7.39 13.90
CA LYS A 243 -25.41 -7.05 12.59
C LYS A 243 -23.88 -7.12 12.56
N LYS A 244 -23.20 -6.83 13.69
CA LYS A 244 -21.76 -7.02 13.82
C LYS A 244 -21.38 -8.49 13.66
N ILE A 245 -22.14 -9.40 14.33
CA ILE A 245 -21.91 -10.84 14.19
C ILE A 245 -22.04 -11.26 12.73
N HIS A 246 -23.10 -10.85 12.05
CA HIS A 246 -23.30 -11.16 10.63
C HIS A 246 -22.20 -10.62 9.73
N TYR A 247 -21.72 -9.41 9.99
CA TYR A 247 -20.58 -8.84 9.26
C TYR A 247 -19.30 -9.67 9.44
N LEU A 248 -19.01 -10.09 10.67
CA LEU A 248 -17.85 -10.94 10.97
C LEU A 248 -17.97 -12.33 10.35
N GLU A 249 -19.16 -12.94 10.37
CA GLU A 249 -19.43 -14.20 9.68
C GLU A 249 -19.17 -14.11 8.18
N CYS A 250 -19.61 -13.00 7.53
CA CYS A 250 -19.35 -12.73 6.13
C CYS A 250 -17.85 -12.65 5.84
N LEU A 251 -17.07 -11.91 6.64
CA LEU A 251 -15.61 -11.84 6.49
C LEU A 251 -14.94 -13.19 6.66
N LEU A 252 -15.38 -14.00 7.64
CA LEU A 252 -14.87 -15.35 7.86
C LEU A 252 -15.21 -16.29 6.70
N PHE A 253 -16.40 -16.17 6.11
CA PHE A 253 -16.80 -16.93 4.94
C PHE A 253 -15.85 -16.65 3.75
N ILE A 254 -15.62 -15.37 3.43
CA ILE A 254 -14.69 -14.96 2.38
C ILE A 254 -13.26 -15.45 2.66
N ALA A 255 -12.80 -15.36 3.91
CA ALA A 255 -11.46 -15.82 4.29
C ALA A 255 -11.29 -17.34 4.10
N LYS A 256 -12.32 -18.13 4.39
CA LYS A 256 -12.33 -19.59 4.17
C LYS A 256 -12.26 -19.92 2.68
N GLU A 257 -13.10 -19.28 1.86
CA GLU A 257 -13.10 -19.49 0.41
C GLU A 257 -11.73 -19.16 -0.21
N ASN A 258 -11.08 -18.08 0.26
CA ASN A 258 -9.75 -17.69 -0.17
C ASN A 258 -8.67 -18.74 0.19
N THR A 259 -8.76 -19.39 1.36
CA THR A 259 -7.81 -20.45 1.76
C THR A 259 -8.04 -21.74 1.00
N THR A 260 -9.29 -22.14 0.79
CA THR A 260 -9.65 -23.37 0.08
C THR A 260 -9.23 -23.32 -1.40
N SER A 261 -9.40 -22.16 -2.05
CA SER A 261 -8.99 -21.97 -3.44
C SER A 261 -7.47 -22.03 -3.62
N LYS A 262 -6.67 -21.53 -2.67
CA LYS A 262 -5.20 -21.63 -2.72
C LYS A 262 -4.68 -23.05 -2.62
N VAL A 263 -5.37 -23.93 -1.93
CA VAL A 263 -4.98 -25.36 -1.79
C VAL A 263 -5.22 -26.16 -3.08
N ASN A 264 -6.16 -25.74 -3.93
CA ASN A 264 -6.48 -26.41 -5.18
C ASN A 264 -5.56 -26.08 -6.36
N TYR A 265 -4.56 -25.19 -6.19
CA TYR A 265 -3.60 -24.79 -7.22
C TYR A 265 -2.15 -25.26 -6.96
N PHE A 266 -1.96 -26.25 -6.05
CA PHE A 266 -0.68 -26.92 -5.84
C PHE A 266 -0.75 -28.40 -6.23
#